data_2ee82e05165c302a37eae46dde2df8a0
#
_entry.id   2ee82e05165c302a37eae46dde2df8a0
#
_cell.length_a   1.000
_cell.length_b   1.000
_cell.length_c   1.000
_cell.angle_alpha   90.00
_cell.angle_beta   90.00
_cell.angle_gamma   90.00
#
_symmetry.space_group_name_H-M   'P 1'
#
loop_
_entity.id
_entity.type
_entity.pdbx_description
1 polymer ?
#
loop_
_entity_poly.entity_id
_entity_poly.type
_entity_poly.pdbx_seq_one_letter_code
_entity_poly.pdbx_strand_id
1 'polypeptide(L)'
;MRRSLSLRARVALAAALAATVVVVLVGVLASVLLAREQTERLDRSLVPGSPAVLGSFASTRADLAVTLRNPAGEARRVSGPELPLSPIGIPTSVTVAGVDYRIRTAPGPSPGSLVTVGATEDDTRARVTERRRLVAGLGVVAVALAAGLGWLFAGRAVRPMRRLTAQAAMLDRAATDPAAAPPTVRADGSRESEELADALSDMLARLHAEQERSTASLHAARDFAAAARHELRTPLTSMRTDLEVLAAHPDLPERDEVLADVLRAQARVEATLTALGQLAAGDLPDAAGGEAIGVADVLRLAAEDARRSHDGLEVVVDEPDPATPESVRASPEGLRMALANAVVNAVRHGRAGTVRLGAHAGTDGEVVLTVDDDGSGLPADEREAVLGRFVRGSTAGAPGSGLGLALVAQQAARHGGRVALGDAPTGGLRVSLALGPDRAG
;
A
#
# COMPACT_ATOMS: atom_id res chain seq x y z
N MET A 1 -27.26 16.80 -12.44
CA MET A 1 -26.24 15.72 -12.43
C MET A 1 -25.34 15.87 -13.66
N ARG A 2 -24.13 16.37 -13.53
CA ARG A 2 -23.14 16.42 -14.64
C ARG A 2 -22.63 14.98 -14.85
N ARG A 3 -23.04 14.34 -15.94
CA ARG A 3 -22.47 13.05 -16.35
C ARG A 3 -20.98 13.27 -16.64
N SER A 4 -20.11 12.79 -15.78
CA SER A 4 -18.66 12.83 -16.02
C SER A 4 -18.35 11.96 -17.25
N LEU A 5 -17.72 12.58 -18.25
CA LEU A 5 -17.25 11.88 -19.44
C LEU A 5 -16.29 10.75 -19.02
N SER A 6 -16.44 9.58 -19.60
CA SER A 6 -15.51 8.46 -19.36
C SER A 6 -14.06 8.86 -19.74
N LEU A 7 -13.08 8.27 -19.07
CA LEU A 7 -11.66 8.55 -19.36
C LEU A 7 -11.32 8.34 -20.85
N ARG A 8 -11.91 7.32 -21.49
CA ARG A 8 -11.78 7.10 -22.94
C ARG A 8 -12.28 8.29 -23.77
N ALA A 9 -13.44 8.83 -23.40
CA ALA A 9 -14.01 9.98 -24.10
C ALA A 9 -13.15 11.24 -23.91
N ARG A 10 -12.56 11.43 -22.73
CA ARG A 10 -11.65 12.57 -22.46
C ARG A 10 -10.36 12.47 -23.27
N VAL A 11 -9.74 11.29 -23.34
CA VAL A 11 -8.51 11.07 -24.11
C VAL A 11 -8.78 11.23 -25.62
N ALA A 12 -9.86 10.65 -26.13
CA ALA A 12 -10.25 10.80 -27.54
C ALA A 12 -10.55 12.27 -27.91
N LEU A 13 -11.22 13.02 -27.03
CA LEU A 13 -11.50 14.44 -27.21
C LEU A 13 -10.22 15.28 -27.22
N ALA A 14 -9.29 15.00 -26.30
CA ALA A 14 -8.00 15.68 -26.25
C ALA A 14 -7.16 15.42 -27.49
N ALA A 15 -7.12 14.17 -27.97
CA ALA A 15 -6.44 13.80 -29.21
C ALA A 15 -7.05 14.48 -30.43
N ALA A 16 -8.38 14.52 -30.52
CA ALA A 16 -9.09 15.20 -31.59
C ALA A 16 -8.85 16.73 -31.57
N LEU A 17 -8.85 17.35 -30.39
CA LEU A 17 -8.58 18.78 -30.25
C LEU A 17 -7.14 19.12 -30.67
N ALA A 18 -6.13 18.34 -30.19
CA ALA A 18 -4.74 18.52 -30.57
C ALA A 18 -4.55 18.37 -32.09
N ALA A 19 -5.14 17.33 -32.70
CA ALA A 19 -5.10 17.11 -34.12
C ALA A 19 -5.77 18.28 -34.90
N THR A 20 -6.91 18.79 -34.42
CA THR A 20 -7.60 19.93 -35.04
C THR A 20 -6.72 21.17 -35.03
N VAL A 21 -6.04 21.49 -33.90
CA VAL A 21 -5.15 22.65 -33.80
C VAL A 21 -3.99 22.52 -34.80
N VAL A 22 -3.37 21.34 -34.91
CA VAL A 22 -2.27 21.12 -35.87
C VAL A 22 -2.76 21.24 -37.32
N VAL A 23 -3.89 20.62 -37.65
CA VAL A 23 -4.48 20.67 -39.01
C VAL A 23 -4.82 22.10 -39.41
N VAL A 24 -5.43 22.88 -38.51
CA VAL A 24 -5.75 24.29 -38.76
C VAL A 24 -4.48 25.10 -38.99
N LEU A 25 -3.47 24.93 -38.15
CA LEU A 25 -2.20 25.67 -38.23
C LEU A 25 -1.46 25.35 -39.53
N VAL A 26 -1.36 24.06 -39.90
CA VAL A 26 -0.76 23.62 -41.15
C VAL A 26 -1.56 24.09 -42.35
N GLY A 27 -2.90 24.02 -42.28
CA GLY A 27 -3.80 24.48 -43.34
C GLY A 27 -3.69 25.98 -43.60
N VAL A 28 -3.60 26.80 -42.55
CA VAL A 28 -3.39 28.26 -42.66
C VAL A 28 -2.02 28.54 -43.28
N LEU A 29 -0.96 27.90 -42.76
CA LEU A 29 0.41 28.08 -43.26
C LEU A 29 0.50 27.70 -44.74
N ALA A 30 -0.01 26.53 -45.12
CA ALA A 30 -0.05 26.07 -46.50
C ALA A 30 -0.83 27.05 -47.42
N SER A 31 -1.97 27.57 -46.94
CA SER A 31 -2.74 28.53 -47.68
C SER A 31 -2.00 29.84 -47.92
N VAL A 32 -1.26 30.36 -46.95
CA VAL A 32 -0.45 31.57 -47.07
C VAL A 32 0.73 31.36 -48.00
N LEU A 33 1.43 30.23 -47.88
CA LEU A 33 2.57 29.90 -48.75
C LEU A 33 2.13 29.74 -50.24
N LEU A 34 1.05 28.98 -50.47
CA LEU A 34 0.50 28.79 -51.81
C LEU A 34 0.06 30.09 -52.43
N ALA A 35 -0.60 30.97 -51.65
CA ALA A 35 -1.03 32.29 -52.14
C ALA A 35 0.16 33.16 -52.57
N ARG A 36 1.23 33.21 -51.76
CA ARG A 36 2.48 33.94 -52.10
C ARG A 36 3.14 33.40 -53.36
N GLU A 37 3.33 32.09 -53.42
CA GLU A 37 3.98 31.45 -54.60
C GLU A 37 3.21 31.73 -55.90
N GLN A 38 1.89 31.70 -55.85
CA GLN A 38 1.08 31.97 -57.03
C GLN A 38 1.13 33.44 -57.47
N THR A 39 1.12 34.40 -56.54
CA THR A 39 1.26 35.83 -56.82
C THR A 39 2.64 36.09 -57.46
N GLU A 40 3.72 35.50 -56.93
CA GLU A 40 5.06 35.64 -57.47
C GLU A 40 5.21 35.00 -58.89
N ARG A 41 4.51 33.89 -59.15
CA ARG A 41 4.51 33.26 -60.48
C ARG A 41 3.77 34.13 -61.50
N LEU A 42 2.61 34.73 -61.14
CA LEU A 42 1.90 35.68 -61.95
C LEU A 42 2.74 36.91 -62.24
N ASP A 43 3.33 37.52 -61.22
CA ASP A 43 4.19 38.69 -61.36
C ASP A 43 5.42 38.44 -62.26
N ARG A 44 5.99 37.23 -62.20
CA ARG A 44 7.07 36.78 -63.10
C ARG A 44 6.59 36.58 -64.55
N SER A 45 5.37 36.10 -64.77
CA SER A 45 4.83 35.90 -66.10
C SER A 45 4.45 37.22 -66.81
N LEU A 46 4.25 38.31 -66.04
CA LEU A 46 3.95 39.65 -66.56
C LEU A 46 5.19 40.49 -66.89
N VAL A 47 6.40 39.92 -66.78
CA VAL A 47 7.60 40.63 -67.19
C VAL A 47 7.64 40.75 -68.73
N PRO A 48 7.68 41.95 -69.29
CA PRO A 48 7.84 42.16 -70.71
C PRO A 48 9.12 41.52 -71.21
N GLY A 49 9.02 40.69 -72.23
CA GLY A 49 10.17 39.88 -72.72
C GLY A 49 10.17 38.46 -72.19
N SER A 50 9.25 38.07 -71.26
CA SER A 50 9.08 36.65 -70.86
C SER A 50 8.57 35.85 -72.06
N PRO A 51 8.89 34.56 -72.21
CA PRO A 51 8.37 33.69 -73.26
C PRO A 51 6.81 33.69 -73.35
N ALA A 52 6.15 33.90 -72.19
CA ALA A 52 4.68 33.98 -72.13
C ALA A 52 4.15 35.22 -72.85
N VAL A 53 4.78 36.39 -72.67
CA VAL A 53 4.41 37.65 -73.33
C VAL A 53 4.76 37.61 -74.79
N LEU A 54 5.95 37.18 -75.16
CA LEU A 54 6.40 37.01 -76.57
C LEU A 54 5.52 36.00 -77.30
N GLY A 55 5.09 34.93 -76.66
CA GLY A 55 4.17 33.95 -77.24
C GLY A 55 2.74 34.50 -77.40
N SER A 56 2.27 35.47 -76.60
CA SER A 56 0.96 36.09 -76.73
C SER A 56 0.87 37.07 -77.89
N PHE A 57 1.98 37.63 -78.33
CA PHE A 57 2.08 38.41 -79.60
C PHE A 57 1.97 37.52 -80.84
N ALA A 58 2.36 36.27 -80.74
CA ALA A 58 2.39 35.31 -81.87
C ALA A 58 1.16 34.39 -81.90
N SER A 59 0.41 34.27 -80.85
CA SER A 59 -0.80 33.42 -80.76
C SER A 59 -1.89 34.11 -79.93
N THR A 60 -3.11 33.97 -80.32
CA THR A 60 -4.32 34.49 -79.60
C THR A 60 -4.54 33.66 -78.34
N ARG A 61 -3.68 33.83 -77.37
CA ARG A 61 -3.87 33.18 -76.04
C ARG A 61 -4.90 33.95 -75.23
N ALA A 62 -5.98 33.32 -74.93
CA ALA A 62 -7.18 33.93 -74.25
C ALA A 62 -6.86 34.39 -72.81
N ASP A 63 -5.71 33.99 -72.23
CA ASP A 63 -5.41 34.19 -70.84
C ASP A 63 -4.65 35.51 -70.53
N LEU A 64 -4.14 36.23 -71.56
CA LEU A 64 -3.37 37.45 -71.42
C LEU A 64 -3.99 38.59 -72.20
N ALA A 65 -4.30 39.69 -71.47
CA ALA A 65 -4.71 40.96 -72.09
C ALA A 65 -3.44 41.83 -72.31
N VAL A 66 -3.26 42.38 -73.51
CA VAL A 66 -2.15 43.24 -73.88
C VAL A 66 -2.64 44.52 -74.52
N THR A 67 -2.24 45.63 -73.94
CA THR A 67 -2.56 46.99 -74.50
C THR A 67 -1.30 47.74 -74.79
N LEU A 68 -1.07 48.14 -76.02
CA LEU A 68 0.02 49.00 -76.46
C LEU A 68 -0.45 50.44 -76.48
N ARG A 69 0.38 51.37 -75.93
CA ARG A 69 0.10 52.81 -76.02
C ARG A 69 1.22 53.52 -76.75
N ASN A 70 0.86 54.39 -77.74
CA ASN A 70 1.79 55.19 -78.44
C ASN A 70 2.30 56.38 -77.56
N PRO A 71 3.32 57.14 -78.00
CA PRO A 71 3.78 58.31 -77.26
C PRO A 71 2.72 59.42 -77.13
N ALA A 72 1.69 59.46 -77.93
CA ALA A 72 0.53 60.37 -77.83
C ALA A 72 -0.48 59.92 -76.76
N GLY A 73 -0.33 58.76 -76.13
CA GLY A 73 -1.23 58.20 -75.13
C GLY A 73 -2.39 57.38 -75.68
N GLU A 74 -2.53 57.29 -77.07
CA GLU A 74 -3.59 56.51 -77.71
C GLU A 74 -3.37 55.00 -77.50
N ALA A 75 -4.38 54.34 -77.01
CA ALA A 75 -4.30 52.87 -76.67
C ALA A 75 -4.63 52.08 -77.95
N ARG A 76 -3.77 51.12 -78.27
CA ARG A 76 -4.04 50.08 -79.27
C ARG A 76 -4.14 48.72 -78.53
N ARG A 77 -5.31 48.15 -78.57
CA ARG A 77 -5.54 46.83 -77.97
C ARG A 77 -4.91 45.76 -78.87
N VAL A 78 -4.07 44.91 -78.30
CA VAL A 78 -3.46 43.81 -79.03
C VAL A 78 -4.21 42.51 -78.68
N SER A 79 -4.57 42.28 -77.42
CA SER A 79 -5.33 41.11 -77.00
C SER A 79 -6.13 41.44 -75.74
N GLY A 80 -7.31 40.87 -75.59
CA GLY A 80 -8.16 41.03 -74.39
C GLY A 80 -8.83 42.46 -74.32
N PRO A 81 -9.36 42.89 -73.16
CA PRO A 81 -9.88 44.23 -72.91
C PRO A 81 -8.76 45.26 -72.83
N GLU A 82 -9.14 46.54 -73.02
CA GLU A 82 -8.16 47.62 -72.77
C GLU A 82 -7.82 47.77 -71.35
N LEU A 83 -6.51 47.65 -71.02
CA LEU A 83 -6.00 47.76 -69.68
C LEU A 83 -5.56 49.18 -69.31
N PRO A 84 -5.87 49.67 -68.12
CA PRO A 84 -5.40 50.97 -67.67
C PRO A 84 -3.89 50.96 -67.45
N LEU A 85 -3.28 52.13 -67.38
CA LEU A 85 -1.86 52.26 -67.00
C LEU A 85 -1.64 52.00 -65.54
N SER A 86 -0.64 51.27 -65.21
CA SER A 86 -0.06 51.08 -63.82
C SER A 86 1.29 51.75 -63.71
N PRO A 87 1.81 52.01 -62.50
CA PRO A 87 3.17 52.44 -62.34
C PRO A 87 4.14 51.50 -63.02
N ILE A 88 5.12 52.10 -63.76
CA ILE A 88 6.05 51.31 -64.58
C ILE A 88 6.82 50.33 -63.70
N GLY A 89 6.79 49.07 -64.05
CA GLY A 89 7.51 47.99 -63.37
C GLY A 89 6.84 47.42 -62.11
N ILE A 90 5.76 48.04 -61.62
CA ILE A 90 5.06 47.61 -60.41
C ILE A 90 3.77 46.85 -60.78
N PRO A 91 3.67 45.54 -60.42
CA PRO A 91 2.44 44.80 -60.64
C PRO A 91 1.27 45.35 -59.79
N THR A 92 0.14 45.59 -60.39
CA THR A 92 -1.04 46.19 -59.73
C THR A 92 -2.29 45.37 -60.12
N SER A 93 -3.20 45.15 -59.14
CA SER A 93 -4.49 44.50 -59.44
C SER A 93 -5.55 45.58 -59.79
N VAL A 94 -6.26 45.37 -60.88
CA VAL A 94 -7.31 46.32 -61.40
C VAL A 94 -8.48 45.54 -61.92
N THR A 95 -9.70 46.02 -61.66
CA THR A 95 -10.89 45.40 -62.17
C THR A 95 -11.27 46.10 -63.52
N VAL A 96 -11.34 45.35 -64.62
CA VAL A 96 -11.73 45.81 -65.92
C VAL A 96 -12.91 45.00 -66.46
N ALA A 97 -14.00 45.65 -66.76
CA ALA A 97 -15.25 45.03 -67.21
C ALA A 97 -15.77 43.91 -66.24
N GLY A 98 -15.58 44.09 -64.94
CA GLY A 98 -16.08 43.15 -63.96
C GLY A 98 -15.13 41.93 -63.70
N VAL A 99 -14.02 41.90 -64.41
CA VAL A 99 -12.97 40.86 -64.22
C VAL A 99 -11.70 41.42 -63.55
N ASP A 100 -11.17 40.77 -62.57
CA ASP A 100 -9.97 41.22 -61.89
C ASP A 100 -8.75 40.77 -62.69
N TYR A 101 -7.90 41.75 -63.04
CA TYR A 101 -6.66 41.57 -63.76
C TYR A 101 -5.50 42.00 -62.89
N ARG A 102 -4.43 41.18 -62.86
CA ARG A 102 -3.12 41.60 -62.39
C ARG A 102 -2.37 42.17 -63.57
N ILE A 103 -2.05 43.47 -63.54
CA ILE A 103 -1.42 44.17 -64.63
C ILE A 103 -0.04 44.67 -64.31
N ARG A 104 0.80 44.82 -65.36
CA ARG A 104 2.14 45.40 -65.24
C ARG A 104 2.43 46.22 -66.51
N THR A 105 2.84 47.47 -66.30
CA THR A 105 3.22 48.36 -67.39
C THR A 105 4.76 48.40 -67.52
N ALA A 106 5.24 48.38 -68.76
CA ALA A 106 6.65 48.52 -69.09
C ALA A 106 6.89 49.31 -70.38
N PRO A 107 8.10 49.78 -70.62
CA PRO A 107 8.44 50.42 -71.91
C PRO A 107 8.18 49.47 -73.05
N GLY A 108 7.56 50.01 -74.10
CA GLY A 108 7.23 49.28 -75.32
C GLY A 108 8.37 49.24 -76.34
N PRO A 109 8.14 48.60 -77.52
CA PRO A 109 9.22 48.37 -78.51
C PRO A 109 9.60 49.66 -79.26
N SER A 110 8.77 50.72 -79.28
CA SER A 110 9.10 52.00 -79.89
C SER A 110 9.45 53.05 -78.85
N PRO A 111 10.35 53.97 -79.10
CA PRO A 111 10.71 55.02 -78.15
C PRO A 111 9.46 55.82 -77.68
N GLY A 112 9.25 55.89 -76.38
CA GLY A 112 8.12 56.56 -75.72
C GLY A 112 6.77 55.78 -75.73
N SER A 113 6.74 54.56 -76.24
CA SER A 113 5.58 53.65 -76.12
C SER A 113 5.56 52.88 -74.84
N LEU A 114 4.35 52.52 -74.36
CA LEU A 114 4.12 51.73 -73.18
C LEU A 114 3.34 50.46 -73.52
N VAL A 115 3.70 49.35 -72.93
CA VAL A 115 3.01 48.07 -72.99
C VAL A 115 2.45 47.73 -71.62
N THR A 116 1.17 47.52 -71.52
CA THR A 116 0.51 46.97 -70.29
C THR A 116 0.10 45.54 -70.58
N VAL A 117 0.60 44.63 -69.83
CA VAL A 117 0.23 43.21 -69.89
C VAL A 117 -0.54 42.87 -68.61
N GLY A 118 -1.62 42.10 -68.76
CA GLY A 118 -2.48 41.66 -67.63
C GLY A 118 -2.88 40.21 -67.77
N ALA A 119 -2.96 39.53 -66.65
CA ALA A 119 -3.50 38.18 -66.52
C ALA A 119 -4.75 38.17 -65.61
N THR A 120 -5.73 37.35 -65.88
CA THR A 120 -6.96 37.22 -65.08
C THR A 120 -6.61 36.50 -63.76
N GLU A 121 -7.17 37.02 -62.65
CA GLU A 121 -7.00 36.39 -61.30
C GLU A 121 -8.06 35.28 -61.08
N ASP A 122 -9.16 35.20 -61.85
CA ASP A 122 -10.26 34.27 -61.57
C ASP A 122 -9.91 32.80 -61.69
N ASP A 123 -9.14 32.39 -62.73
CA ASP A 123 -8.67 31.00 -62.89
C ASP A 123 -7.76 30.56 -61.71
N THR A 124 -7.04 31.52 -61.19
CA THR A 124 -6.15 31.28 -60.06
C THR A 124 -6.93 31.08 -58.77
N ARG A 125 -7.98 31.85 -58.58
CA ARG A 125 -8.88 31.73 -57.41
C ARG A 125 -9.64 30.39 -57.41
N ALA A 126 -10.11 29.93 -58.58
CA ALA A 126 -10.80 28.64 -58.70
C ALA A 126 -9.89 27.46 -58.28
N ARG A 127 -8.65 27.45 -58.78
CA ARG A 127 -7.65 26.40 -58.45
C ARG A 127 -7.24 26.43 -56.98
N VAL A 128 -7.13 27.62 -56.37
CA VAL A 128 -6.85 27.77 -54.94
C VAL A 128 -8.00 27.22 -54.09
N THR A 129 -9.24 27.49 -54.52
CA THR A 129 -10.44 27.02 -53.80
C THR A 129 -10.54 25.49 -53.83
N GLU A 130 -10.26 24.86 -54.96
CA GLU A 130 -10.26 23.40 -55.10
C GLU A 130 -9.18 22.75 -54.19
N ARG A 131 -7.93 23.28 -54.19
CA ARG A 131 -6.87 22.80 -53.32
C ARG A 131 -7.18 22.99 -51.84
N ARG A 132 -7.83 24.13 -51.47
CA ARG A 132 -8.28 24.34 -50.08
C ARG A 132 -9.30 23.30 -49.63
N ARG A 133 -10.25 22.91 -50.53
CA ARG A 133 -11.23 21.84 -50.26
C ARG A 133 -10.56 20.51 -50.04
N LEU A 134 -9.53 20.15 -50.83
CA LEU A 134 -8.78 18.93 -50.66
C LEU A 134 -8.00 18.91 -49.31
N VAL A 135 -7.32 20.01 -48.98
CA VAL A 135 -6.61 20.15 -47.71
C VAL A 135 -7.57 20.05 -46.52
N ALA A 136 -8.73 20.70 -46.58
CA ALA A 136 -9.76 20.62 -45.56
C ALA A 136 -10.31 19.19 -45.41
N GLY A 137 -10.56 18.49 -46.51
CA GLY A 137 -11.02 17.11 -46.53
C GLY A 137 -9.98 16.15 -45.86
N LEU A 138 -8.71 16.29 -46.25
CA LEU A 138 -7.63 15.52 -45.59
C LEU A 138 -7.49 15.83 -44.08
N GLY A 139 -7.70 17.09 -43.71
CA GLY A 139 -7.72 17.52 -42.30
C GLY A 139 -8.82 16.85 -41.51
N VAL A 140 -10.04 16.77 -42.03
CA VAL A 140 -11.15 16.08 -41.38
C VAL A 140 -10.83 14.59 -41.17
N VAL A 141 -10.29 13.94 -42.22
CA VAL A 141 -9.87 12.52 -42.10
C VAL A 141 -8.78 12.34 -41.02
N ALA A 142 -7.81 13.22 -40.99
CA ALA A 142 -6.72 13.15 -39.99
C ALA A 142 -7.26 13.31 -38.55
N VAL A 143 -8.19 14.24 -38.34
CA VAL A 143 -8.84 14.44 -37.02
C VAL A 143 -9.68 13.22 -36.64
N ALA A 144 -10.42 12.64 -37.56
CA ALA A 144 -11.23 11.44 -37.34
C ALA A 144 -10.34 10.22 -36.96
N LEU A 145 -9.21 10.04 -37.69
CA LEU A 145 -8.23 8.99 -37.39
C LEU A 145 -7.58 9.22 -36.03
N ALA A 146 -7.16 10.43 -35.67
CA ALA A 146 -6.60 10.76 -34.38
C ALA A 146 -7.58 10.47 -33.24
N ALA A 147 -8.86 10.84 -33.40
CA ALA A 147 -9.89 10.52 -32.41
C ALA A 147 -10.12 9.02 -32.28
N GLY A 148 -10.18 8.28 -33.40
CA GLY A 148 -10.35 6.82 -33.43
C GLY A 148 -9.19 6.07 -32.74
N LEU A 149 -7.96 6.44 -33.06
CA LEU A 149 -6.76 5.89 -32.41
C LEU A 149 -6.74 6.22 -30.92
N GLY A 150 -7.02 7.47 -30.53
CA GLY A 150 -7.10 7.88 -29.13
C GLY A 150 -8.14 7.05 -28.35
N TRP A 151 -9.31 6.78 -28.96
CA TRP A 151 -10.34 5.91 -28.37
C TRP A 151 -9.86 4.46 -28.19
N LEU A 152 -9.18 3.90 -29.20
CA LEU A 152 -8.67 2.54 -29.20
C LEU A 152 -7.59 2.35 -28.13
N PHE A 153 -6.57 3.24 -28.10
CA PHE A 153 -5.49 3.19 -27.13
C PHE A 153 -5.96 3.43 -25.69
N ALA A 154 -6.84 4.42 -25.48
CA ALA A 154 -7.44 4.65 -24.16
C ALA A 154 -8.25 3.43 -23.70
N GLY A 155 -8.89 2.71 -24.65
CA GLY A 155 -9.61 1.47 -24.36
C GLY A 155 -8.72 0.36 -23.82
N ARG A 156 -7.54 0.18 -24.41
CA ARG A 156 -6.57 -0.84 -23.96
C ARG A 156 -5.91 -0.44 -22.63
N ALA A 157 -5.56 0.82 -22.45
CA ALA A 157 -4.90 1.30 -21.22
C ALA A 157 -5.80 1.21 -19.97
N VAL A 158 -7.13 1.33 -20.12
CA VAL A 158 -8.08 1.29 -18.99
C VAL A 158 -8.57 -0.14 -18.68
N ARG A 159 -8.39 -1.11 -19.57
CA ARG A 159 -8.84 -2.50 -19.37
C ARG A 159 -8.26 -3.14 -18.12
N PRO A 160 -6.93 -3.06 -17.84
CA PRO A 160 -6.34 -3.66 -16.64
C PRO A 160 -6.95 -3.10 -15.35
N MET A 161 -7.10 -1.78 -15.24
CA MET A 161 -7.70 -1.14 -14.06
C MET A 161 -9.15 -1.60 -13.79
N ARG A 162 -9.95 -1.84 -14.84
CA ARG A 162 -11.30 -2.37 -14.66
C ARG A 162 -11.32 -3.81 -14.19
N ARG A 163 -10.33 -4.62 -14.59
CA ARG A 163 -10.17 -5.99 -14.10
C ARG A 163 -9.76 -6.00 -12.63
N LEU A 164 -8.82 -5.12 -12.22
CA LEU A 164 -8.42 -4.96 -10.82
C LEU A 164 -9.59 -4.56 -9.93
N THR A 165 -10.41 -3.59 -10.32
CA THR A 165 -11.61 -3.21 -9.55
C THR A 165 -12.66 -4.31 -9.48
N ALA A 166 -12.82 -5.10 -10.54
CA ALA A 166 -13.74 -6.25 -10.53
C ALA A 166 -13.21 -7.39 -9.64
N GLN A 167 -11.90 -7.66 -9.66
CA GLN A 167 -11.27 -8.62 -8.77
C GLN A 167 -11.38 -8.17 -7.31
N ALA A 168 -11.10 -6.92 -7.00
CA ALA A 168 -11.27 -6.36 -5.65
C ALA A 168 -12.72 -6.48 -5.14
N ALA A 169 -13.71 -6.28 -5.99
CA ALA A 169 -15.13 -6.45 -5.63
C ALA A 169 -15.56 -7.92 -5.44
N MET A 170 -14.86 -8.88 -6.07
CA MET A 170 -15.07 -10.30 -5.82
C MET A 170 -14.41 -10.75 -4.51
N LEU A 171 -13.28 -10.13 -4.16
CA LEU A 171 -12.54 -10.37 -2.93
C LEU A 171 -13.34 -10.00 -1.68
N ASP A 172 -14.11 -8.93 -1.72
CA ASP A 172 -15.02 -8.51 -0.64
C ASP A 172 -16.09 -9.59 -0.34
N ARG A 173 -16.46 -10.38 -1.34
CA ARG A 173 -17.39 -11.52 -1.18
C ARG A 173 -16.69 -12.81 -0.74
N ALA A 174 -15.44 -13.03 -1.12
CA ALA A 174 -14.66 -14.20 -0.72
C ALA A 174 -14.07 -14.05 0.69
N ALA A 175 -13.92 -12.84 1.21
CA ALA A 175 -13.46 -12.55 2.57
C ALA A 175 -14.39 -13.08 3.67
N THR A 176 -15.53 -13.68 3.31
CA THR A 176 -16.44 -14.38 4.23
C THR A 176 -16.00 -15.81 4.56
N ASP A 177 -14.98 -16.33 3.88
CA ASP A 177 -14.44 -17.68 4.16
C ASP A 177 -13.01 -17.57 4.70
N PRO A 178 -12.80 -17.75 6.02
CA PRO A 178 -11.49 -17.63 6.66
C PRO A 178 -10.48 -18.73 6.26
N ALA A 179 -10.93 -19.77 5.52
CA ALA A 179 -10.05 -20.85 5.04
C ALA A 179 -9.53 -20.63 3.62
N ALA A 180 -9.94 -19.55 2.94
CA ALA A 180 -9.48 -19.26 1.59
C ALA A 180 -8.06 -18.67 1.60
N ALA A 181 -7.19 -19.21 0.74
CA ALA A 181 -5.84 -18.66 0.56
C ALA A 181 -5.90 -17.17 0.17
N PRO A 182 -4.91 -16.34 0.60
CA PRO A 182 -4.89 -14.92 0.28
C PRO A 182 -4.98 -14.71 -1.23
N PRO A 183 -5.92 -13.90 -1.69
CA PRO A 183 -6.15 -13.69 -3.10
C PRO A 183 -4.99 -12.91 -3.73
N THR A 184 -4.33 -13.52 -4.72
CA THR A 184 -3.32 -12.84 -5.51
C THR A 184 -3.97 -12.03 -6.62
N VAL A 185 -3.69 -10.74 -6.66
CA VAL A 185 -4.14 -9.82 -7.72
C VAL A 185 -3.08 -9.83 -8.81
N ARG A 186 -3.45 -10.22 -10.05
CA ARG A 186 -2.54 -10.17 -11.20
C ARG A 186 -3.05 -9.14 -12.22
N ALA A 187 -2.17 -8.29 -12.67
CA ALA A 187 -2.42 -7.37 -13.78
C ALA A 187 -1.42 -7.65 -14.91
N ASP A 188 -1.96 -7.95 -16.11
CA ASP A 188 -1.16 -8.03 -17.32
C ASP A 188 -1.29 -6.71 -18.08
N GLY A 189 -0.20 -6.09 -18.49
CA GLY A 189 -0.31 -4.99 -19.45
C GLY A 189 0.76 -3.91 -19.38
N SER A 190 0.76 -3.04 -18.42
CA SER A 190 1.78 -2.01 -18.27
C SER A 190 2.53 -2.18 -16.96
N ARG A 191 3.77 -1.72 -16.92
CA ARG A 191 4.61 -1.77 -15.72
C ARG A 191 3.91 -1.12 -14.50
N GLU A 192 3.22 -0.01 -14.74
CA GLU A 192 2.46 0.68 -13.69
C GLU A 192 1.28 -0.15 -13.15
N SER A 193 0.68 -0.98 -14.03
CA SER A 193 -0.40 -1.88 -13.62
C SER A 193 0.12 -3.06 -12.81
N GLU A 194 1.31 -3.57 -13.14
CA GLU A 194 1.99 -4.63 -12.39
C GLU A 194 2.45 -4.13 -11.03
N GLU A 195 3.12 -2.97 -10.95
CA GLU A 195 3.52 -2.33 -9.69
C GLU A 195 2.30 -2.06 -8.77
N LEU A 196 1.16 -1.65 -9.33
CA LEU A 196 -0.07 -1.46 -8.55
C LEU A 196 -0.67 -2.78 -8.06
N ALA A 197 -0.63 -3.83 -8.90
CA ALA A 197 -1.12 -5.16 -8.52
C ALA A 197 -0.28 -5.79 -7.41
N ASP A 198 1.05 -5.63 -7.47
CA ASP A 198 1.98 -6.10 -6.44
C ASP A 198 1.75 -5.35 -5.12
N ALA A 199 1.67 -4.01 -5.15
CA ALA A 199 1.40 -3.21 -3.97
C ALA A 199 0.03 -3.55 -3.33
N LEU A 200 -0.99 -3.82 -4.14
CA LEU A 200 -2.32 -4.24 -3.66
C LEU A 200 -2.27 -5.65 -3.06
N SER A 201 -1.52 -6.58 -3.68
CA SER A 201 -1.34 -7.94 -3.18
C SER A 201 -0.62 -7.95 -1.82
N ASP A 202 0.44 -7.14 -1.68
CA ASP A 202 1.16 -6.96 -0.42
C ASP A 202 0.26 -6.38 0.68
N MET A 203 -0.56 -5.38 0.34
CA MET A 203 -1.52 -4.78 1.27
C MET A 203 -2.56 -5.81 1.73
N LEU A 204 -3.11 -6.60 0.80
CA LEU A 204 -4.09 -7.65 1.11
C LEU A 204 -3.47 -8.75 1.99
N ALA A 205 -2.23 -9.16 1.70
CA ALA A 205 -1.52 -10.15 2.52
C ALA A 205 -1.30 -9.66 3.96
N ARG A 206 -0.92 -8.38 4.14
CA ARG A 206 -0.79 -7.77 5.47
C ARG A 206 -2.11 -7.69 6.21
N LEU A 207 -3.19 -7.26 5.53
CA LEU A 207 -4.52 -7.20 6.13
C LEU A 207 -5.02 -8.59 6.55
N HIS A 208 -4.78 -9.62 5.72
CA HIS A 208 -5.15 -10.98 6.04
C HIS A 208 -4.40 -11.51 7.26
N ALA A 209 -3.08 -11.31 7.31
CA ALA A 209 -2.26 -11.68 8.46
C ALA A 209 -2.70 -10.95 9.75
N GLU A 210 -3.08 -9.69 9.66
CA GLU A 210 -3.60 -8.93 10.80
C GLU A 210 -4.96 -9.43 11.27
N GLN A 211 -5.84 -9.78 10.33
CA GLN A 211 -7.15 -10.35 10.62
C GLN A 211 -7.03 -11.74 11.26
N GLU A 212 -6.10 -12.59 10.77
CA GLU A 212 -5.80 -13.89 11.39
C GLU A 212 -5.30 -13.71 12.83
N ARG A 213 -4.36 -12.78 13.06
CA ARG A 213 -3.87 -12.47 14.43
C ARG A 213 -5.00 -11.99 15.33
N SER A 214 -5.85 -11.08 14.83
CA SER A 214 -6.99 -10.56 15.59
C SER A 214 -8.00 -11.66 15.93
N THR A 215 -8.29 -12.55 14.98
CA THR A 215 -9.21 -13.67 15.18
C THR A 215 -8.62 -14.68 16.18
N ALA A 216 -7.35 -15.02 16.05
CA ALA A 216 -6.65 -15.88 17.00
C ALA A 216 -6.66 -15.29 18.42
N SER A 217 -6.41 -13.97 18.54
CA SER A 217 -6.47 -13.27 19.82
C SER A 217 -7.87 -13.30 20.44
N LEU A 218 -8.93 -13.10 19.64
CA LEU A 218 -10.32 -13.19 20.10
C LEU A 218 -10.68 -14.62 20.57
N HIS A 219 -10.23 -15.65 19.85
CA HIS A 219 -10.43 -17.04 20.27
C HIS A 219 -9.71 -17.31 21.60
N ALA A 220 -8.43 -16.94 21.69
CA ALA A 220 -7.66 -17.09 22.93
C ALA A 220 -8.32 -16.36 24.12
N ALA A 221 -8.83 -15.16 23.91
CA ALA A 221 -9.55 -14.41 24.94
C ALA A 221 -10.86 -15.08 25.37
N ARG A 222 -11.61 -15.67 24.43
CA ARG A 222 -12.84 -16.43 24.73
C ARG A 222 -12.55 -17.70 25.52
N ASP A 223 -11.56 -18.46 25.09
CA ASP A 223 -11.13 -19.70 25.76
C ASP A 223 -10.62 -19.39 27.18
N PHE A 224 -9.83 -18.33 27.32
CA PHE A 224 -9.40 -17.82 28.62
C PHE A 224 -10.57 -17.46 29.53
N ALA A 225 -11.57 -16.70 29.04
CA ALA A 225 -12.73 -16.32 29.83
C ALA A 225 -13.63 -17.53 30.19
N ALA A 226 -13.72 -18.53 29.30
CA ALA A 226 -14.47 -19.75 29.56
C ALA A 226 -13.79 -20.61 30.65
N ALA A 227 -12.47 -20.78 30.56
CA ALA A 227 -11.68 -21.51 31.55
C ALA A 227 -11.67 -20.81 32.91
N ALA A 228 -11.47 -19.48 32.94
CA ALA A 228 -11.54 -18.69 34.17
C ALA A 228 -12.89 -18.83 34.88
N ARG A 229 -14.00 -18.78 34.13
CA ARG A 229 -15.33 -18.99 34.67
C ARG A 229 -15.49 -20.40 35.27
N HIS A 230 -14.93 -21.42 34.66
CA HIS A 230 -14.99 -22.78 35.16
C HIS A 230 -14.21 -22.93 36.45
N GLU A 231 -12.98 -22.41 36.50
CA GLU A 231 -12.08 -22.48 37.68
C GLU A 231 -12.59 -21.68 38.86
N LEU A 232 -13.36 -20.62 38.64
CA LEU A 232 -14.02 -19.85 39.71
C LEU A 232 -15.32 -20.50 40.19
N ARG A 233 -16.10 -21.10 39.30
CA ARG A 233 -17.40 -21.69 39.63
C ARG A 233 -17.27 -22.82 40.65
N THR A 234 -16.31 -23.71 40.48
CA THR A 234 -16.09 -24.89 41.31
C THR A 234 -15.90 -24.53 42.80
N PRO A 235 -14.92 -23.70 43.20
CA PRO A 235 -14.70 -23.32 44.56
C PRO A 235 -15.89 -22.47 45.16
N LEU A 236 -16.48 -21.61 44.34
CA LEU A 236 -17.64 -20.82 44.77
C LEU A 236 -18.89 -21.71 45.05
N THR A 237 -19.09 -22.77 44.27
CA THR A 237 -20.18 -23.73 44.50
C THR A 237 -19.91 -24.54 45.79
N SER A 238 -18.65 -25.01 45.99
CA SER A 238 -18.29 -25.68 47.23
C SER A 238 -18.53 -24.77 48.44
N MET A 239 -17.97 -23.56 48.43
CA MET A 239 -18.18 -22.57 49.52
C MET A 239 -19.67 -22.35 49.82
N ARG A 240 -20.47 -22.21 48.79
CA ARG A 240 -21.92 -22.02 48.96
C ARG A 240 -22.58 -23.23 49.63
N THR A 241 -22.24 -24.45 49.17
CA THR A 241 -22.79 -25.68 49.74
C THR A 241 -22.37 -25.83 51.21
N ASP A 242 -21.09 -25.58 51.53
CA ASP A 242 -20.55 -25.67 52.87
C ASP A 242 -21.19 -24.63 53.81
N LEU A 243 -21.44 -23.40 53.34
CA LEU A 243 -22.14 -22.36 54.07
C LEU A 243 -23.65 -22.71 54.26
N GLU A 244 -24.31 -23.31 53.26
CA GLU A 244 -25.70 -23.81 53.39
C GLU A 244 -25.79 -24.91 54.46
N VAL A 245 -24.80 -25.83 54.54
CA VAL A 245 -24.71 -26.86 55.56
C VAL A 245 -24.53 -26.24 56.96
N LEU A 246 -23.58 -25.29 57.09
CA LEU A 246 -23.34 -24.57 58.36
C LEU A 246 -24.58 -23.79 58.85
N ALA A 247 -25.33 -23.21 57.89
CA ALA A 247 -26.54 -22.46 58.21
C ALA A 247 -27.72 -23.37 58.62
N ALA A 248 -27.82 -24.56 58.00
CA ALA A 248 -28.91 -25.53 58.29
C ALA A 248 -28.65 -26.30 59.60
N HIS A 249 -27.36 -26.51 60.00
CA HIS A 249 -26.97 -27.29 61.14
C HIS A 249 -26.00 -26.48 62.04
N PRO A 250 -26.50 -25.53 62.86
CA PRO A 250 -25.65 -24.70 63.73
C PRO A 250 -24.82 -25.47 64.74
N ASP A 251 -25.28 -26.65 65.17
CA ASP A 251 -24.67 -27.50 66.18
C ASP A 251 -23.85 -28.67 65.55
N LEU A 252 -23.44 -28.55 64.26
CA LEU A 252 -22.67 -29.59 63.57
C LEU A 252 -21.36 -29.89 64.33
N PRO A 253 -21.05 -31.14 64.68
CA PRO A 253 -19.79 -31.46 65.34
C PRO A 253 -18.53 -31.11 64.55
N GLU A 254 -18.62 -31.20 63.21
CA GLU A 254 -17.54 -30.94 62.24
C GLU A 254 -17.54 -29.48 61.75
N ARG A 255 -18.21 -28.55 62.47
CA ARG A 255 -18.36 -27.14 62.11
C ARG A 255 -17.00 -26.47 61.78
N ASP A 256 -16.01 -26.67 62.60
CA ASP A 256 -14.70 -26.06 62.46
C ASP A 256 -13.98 -26.59 61.20
N GLU A 257 -14.18 -27.87 60.85
CA GLU A 257 -13.63 -28.48 59.65
C GLU A 257 -14.30 -27.92 58.39
N VAL A 258 -15.63 -27.83 58.37
CA VAL A 258 -16.39 -27.22 57.27
C VAL A 258 -16.02 -25.75 57.09
N LEU A 259 -15.85 -25.00 58.19
CA LEU A 259 -15.42 -23.59 58.14
C LEU A 259 -13.99 -23.47 57.55
N ALA A 260 -13.06 -24.39 57.94
CA ALA A 260 -11.75 -24.44 57.34
C ALA A 260 -11.79 -24.75 55.84
N ASP A 261 -12.75 -25.58 55.37
CA ASP A 261 -12.96 -25.83 53.95
C ASP A 261 -13.42 -24.60 53.22
N VAL A 262 -14.37 -23.83 53.78
CA VAL A 262 -14.81 -22.56 53.24
C VAL A 262 -13.66 -21.57 53.07
N LEU A 263 -12.83 -21.43 54.12
CA LEU A 263 -11.66 -20.54 54.12
C LEU A 263 -10.63 -20.98 53.06
N ARG A 264 -10.38 -22.30 52.92
CA ARG A 264 -9.51 -22.84 51.88
C ARG A 264 -10.05 -22.56 50.48
N ALA A 265 -11.35 -22.69 50.27
CA ALA A 265 -11.98 -22.41 49.00
C ALA A 265 -11.93 -20.89 48.66
N GLN A 266 -12.13 -20.01 49.67
CA GLN A 266 -11.95 -18.56 49.51
C GLN A 266 -10.52 -18.20 49.06
N ALA A 267 -9.50 -18.69 49.80
CA ALA A 267 -8.12 -18.44 49.47
C ALA A 267 -7.78 -18.89 48.03
N ARG A 268 -8.38 -19.98 47.55
CA ARG A 268 -8.24 -20.46 46.16
C ARG A 268 -8.84 -19.51 45.15
N VAL A 269 -10.04 -18.96 45.43
CA VAL A 269 -10.67 -17.93 44.57
C VAL A 269 -9.77 -16.69 44.47
N GLU A 270 -9.29 -16.18 45.62
CA GLU A 270 -8.40 -15.02 45.65
C GLU A 270 -7.10 -15.24 44.87
N ALA A 271 -6.45 -16.41 45.07
CA ALA A 271 -5.23 -16.78 44.30
C ALA A 271 -5.52 -16.84 42.78
N THR A 272 -6.67 -17.40 42.36
CA THR A 272 -7.06 -17.48 40.96
C THR A 272 -7.32 -16.08 40.38
N LEU A 273 -8.04 -15.21 41.10
CA LEU A 273 -8.29 -13.83 40.67
C LEU A 273 -7.01 -13.03 40.53
N THR A 274 -6.06 -13.19 41.49
CA THR A 274 -4.75 -12.56 41.44
C THR A 274 -3.97 -13.02 40.21
N ALA A 275 -3.92 -14.33 39.94
CA ALA A 275 -3.25 -14.90 38.77
C ALA A 275 -3.87 -14.42 37.44
N LEU A 276 -5.21 -14.34 37.38
CA LEU A 276 -5.92 -13.80 36.21
C LEU A 276 -5.60 -12.33 35.99
N GLY A 277 -5.56 -11.52 37.05
CA GLY A 277 -5.19 -10.11 36.98
C GLY A 277 -3.75 -9.92 36.47
N GLN A 278 -2.81 -10.74 36.94
CA GLN A 278 -1.42 -10.75 36.51
C GLN A 278 -1.27 -11.14 35.02
N LEU A 279 -2.00 -12.16 34.57
CA LEU A 279 -2.02 -12.57 33.17
C LEU A 279 -2.58 -11.48 32.26
N ALA A 280 -3.66 -10.83 32.68
CA ALA A 280 -4.25 -9.72 31.92
C ALA A 280 -3.34 -8.49 31.85
N ALA A 281 -2.65 -8.15 32.95
CA ALA A 281 -1.66 -7.07 32.96
C ALA A 281 -0.42 -7.41 32.12
N GLY A 282 -0.03 -8.67 32.08
CA GLY A 282 1.13 -9.13 31.29
C GLY A 282 0.92 -9.17 29.78
N ASP A 283 -0.32 -9.14 29.28
CA ASP A 283 -0.62 -9.05 27.86
C ASP A 283 -0.48 -7.59 27.32
N LEU A 284 -0.26 -6.59 28.20
CA LEU A 284 0.02 -5.22 27.82
C LEU A 284 1.54 -5.02 27.58
N PRO A 285 1.94 -4.28 26.53
CA PRO A 285 3.34 -3.93 26.33
C PRO A 285 3.89 -3.16 27.52
N ASP A 286 5.06 -3.53 28.04
CA ASP A 286 5.76 -2.74 29.05
C ASP A 286 6.16 -1.38 28.44
N ALA A 287 5.53 -0.33 28.92
CA ALA A 287 5.85 1.04 28.52
C ALA A 287 7.20 1.54 29.11
N ALA A 288 7.77 0.82 30.07
CA ALA A 288 9.07 1.12 30.68
C ALA A 288 10.03 -0.06 30.40
N GLY A 289 11.04 0.17 29.61
CA GLY A 289 12.15 -0.78 29.46
C GLY A 289 12.68 -1.19 30.82
N GLY A 290 12.85 -2.50 31.05
CA GLY A 290 13.31 -3.03 32.34
C GLY A 290 14.56 -2.33 32.86
N GLU A 291 14.73 -2.32 34.17
CA GLU A 291 15.94 -1.82 34.82
C GLU A 291 17.03 -2.89 34.87
N ALA A 292 18.30 -2.47 35.01
CA ALA A 292 19.41 -3.40 35.18
C ALA A 292 19.39 -3.92 36.62
N ILE A 293 19.21 -5.22 36.77
CA ILE A 293 19.09 -5.89 38.07
C ILE A 293 20.22 -6.90 38.21
N GLY A 294 20.87 -6.91 39.37
CA GLY A 294 21.89 -7.95 39.69
C GLY A 294 21.26 -9.34 39.73
N VAL A 295 21.82 -10.30 39.00
CA VAL A 295 21.32 -11.67 38.93
C VAL A 295 21.35 -12.32 40.34
N ALA A 296 22.44 -12.13 41.09
CA ALA A 296 22.56 -12.62 42.47
C ALA A 296 21.49 -12.01 43.40
N ASP A 297 21.14 -10.73 43.23
CA ASP A 297 20.09 -10.07 44.04
C ASP A 297 18.72 -10.65 43.76
N VAL A 298 18.41 -10.94 42.50
CA VAL A 298 17.15 -11.60 42.12
C VAL A 298 17.01 -12.95 42.80
N LEU A 299 18.03 -13.78 42.73
CA LEU A 299 18.02 -15.12 43.36
C LEU A 299 17.90 -15.02 44.89
N ARG A 300 18.66 -14.12 45.53
CA ARG A 300 18.61 -13.90 46.98
C ARG A 300 17.20 -13.45 47.42
N LEU A 301 16.60 -12.46 46.76
CA LEU A 301 15.26 -11.97 47.08
C LEU A 301 14.21 -13.06 46.91
N ALA A 302 14.31 -13.85 45.81
CA ALA A 302 13.40 -14.96 45.58
C ALA A 302 13.49 -16.03 46.65
N ALA A 303 14.72 -16.33 47.12
CA ALA A 303 14.95 -17.28 48.22
C ALA A 303 14.36 -16.76 49.53
N GLU A 304 14.54 -15.47 49.86
CA GLU A 304 13.95 -14.86 51.05
C GLU A 304 12.43 -14.92 51.04
N ASP A 305 11.82 -14.63 49.87
CA ASP A 305 10.37 -14.72 49.69
C ASP A 305 9.87 -16.17 49.84
N ALA A 306 10.58 -17.14 49.25
CA ALA A 306 10.25 -18.55 49.36
C ALA A 306 10.27 -19.05 50.79
N ARG A 307 11.35 -18.73 51.55
CA ARG A 307 11.49 -19.11 52.98
C ARG A 307 10.41 -18.49 53.86
N ARG A 308 9.99 -17.24 53.56
CA ARG A 308 8.91 -16.56 54.31
C ARG A 308 7.54 -17.14 54.04
N SER A 309 7.31 -17.63 52.81
CA SER A 309 5.99 -18.05 52.35
C SER A 309 5.72 -19.54 52.57
N HIS A 310 6.78 -20.35 52.86
CA HIS A 310 6.66 -21.81 52.96
C HIS A 310 7.45 -22.32 54.15
N ASP A 311 6.78 -22.52 55.29
CA ASP A 311 7.37 -23.11 56.47
C ASP A 311 7.87 -24.54 56.18
N GLY A 312 9.14 -24.81 56.56
CA GLY A 312 9.74 -26.14 56.38
C GLY A 312 10.35 -26.42 55.01
N LEU A 313 10.27 -25.46 54.06
CA LEU A 313 10.93 -25.59 52.77
C LEU A 313 12.43 -25.24 52.91
N GLU A 314 13.29 -26.17 52.51
CA GLU A 314 14.73 -25.90 52.41
C GLU A 314 14.98 -25.17 51.07
N VAL A 315 15.54 -23.95 51.12
CA VAL A 315 15.85 -23.15 49.92
C VAL A 315 17.34 -22.93 49.83
N VAL A 316 17.97 -23.50 48.82
CA VAL A 316 19.38 -23.38 48.48
C VAL A 316 19.56 -22.38 47.37
N VAL A 317 20.51 -21.45 47.49
CA VAL A 317 20.87 -20.53 46.40
C VAL A 317 22.26 -20.88 45.94
N ASP A 318 22.42 -21.28 44.69
CA ASP A 318 23.73 -21.53 44.09
C ASP A 318 24.37 -20.20 43.69
N GLU A 319 25.69 -20.13 43.80
CA GLU A 319 26.44 -19.02 43.21
C GLU A 319 26.27 -19.07 41.69
N PRO A 320 25.94 -17.91 41.03
CA PRO A 320 25.90 -17.87 39.59
C PRO A 320 27.20 -18.36 38.94
N ASP A 321 27.10 -19.08 37.83
CA ASP A 321 28.28 -19.48 37.07
C ASP A 321 29.11 -18.23 36.72
N PRO A 322 30.46 -18.24 36.85
CA PRO A 322 31.32 -17.12 36.48
C PRO A 322 31.15 -16.56 35.06
N ALA A 323 30.61 -17.36 34.15
CA ALA A 323 30.28 -16.93 32.80
C ALA A 323 28.94 -16.19 32.72
N THR A 324 28.13 -16.17 33.79
CA THR A 324 26.81 -15.49 33.81
C THR A 324 27.02 -13.99 33.87
N PRO A 325 26.30 -13.21 33.06
CA PRO A 325 26.26 -11.74 33.17
C PRO A 325 25.85 -11.32 34.60
N GLU A 326 26.53 -10.35 35.16
CA GLU A 326 26.27 -9.87 36.54
C GLU A 326 24.88 -9.23 36.68
N SER A 327 24.34 -8.66 35.58
CA SER A 327 23.04 -8.01 35.55
C SER A 327 22.23 -8.39 34.31
N VAL A 328 20.94 -8.27 34.43
CA VAL A 328 19.97 -8.45 33.34
C VAL A 328 18.97 -7.29 33.35
N ARG A 329 18.55 -6.84 32.18
CA ARG A 329 17.47 -5.84 32.08
C ARG A 329 16.12 -6.54 32.16
N ALA A 330 15.41 -6.28 33.25
CA ALA A 330 14.12 -6.91 33.49
C ALA A 330 13.23 -6.07 34.40
N SER A 331 11.98 -6.45 34.55
CA SER A 331 11.12 -5.97 35.63
C SER A 331 11.44 -6.76 36.92
N PRO A 332 11.90 -6.12 37.99
CA PRO A 332 12.20 -6.80 39.28
C PRO A 332 10.99 -7.56 39.79
N GLU A 333 9.82 -6.92 39.69
CA GLU A 333 8.57 -7.46 40.15
C GLU A 333 8.10 -8.65 39.31
N GLY A 334 8.32 -8.59 37.99
CA GLY A 334 8.01 -9.65 37.03
C GLY A 334 8.86 -10.90 37.28
N LEU A 335 10.20 -10.74 37.48
CA LEU A 335 11.09 -11.85 37.77
C LEU A 335 10.80 -12.48 39.15
N ARG A 336 10.56 -11.65 40.17
CA ARG A 336 10.20 -12.13 41.52
C ARG A 336 8.92 -12.96 41.47
N MET A 337 7.90 -12.49 40.72
CA MET A 337 6.66 -13.23 40.50
C MET A 337 6.86 -14.55 39.78
N ALA A 338 7.68 -14.56 38.71
CA ALA A 338 7.97 -15.77 37.95
C ALA A 338 8.66 -16.84 38.85
N LEU A 339 9.70 -16.45 39.58
CA LEU A 339 10.38 -17.35 40.51
C LEU A 339 9.48 -17.82 41.64
N ALA A 340 8.67 -16.96 42.23
CA ALA A 340 7.67 -17.33 43.24
C ALA A 340 6.66 -18.35 42.70
N ASN A 341 6.15 -18.18 41.48
CA ASN A 341 5.26 -19.16 40.86
C ASN A 341 5.91 -20.50 40.59
N ALA A 342 7.20 -20.51 40.18
CA ALA A 342 7.98 -21.76 40.05
C ALA A 342 8.16 -22.48 41.37
N VAL A 343 8.49 -21.75 42.47
CA VAL A 343 8.59 -22.30 43.81
C VAL A 343 7.27 -22.84 44.34
N VAL A 344 6.16 -22.07 44.16
CA VAL A 344 4.82 -22.52 44.53
C VAL A 344 4.45 -23.81 43.78
N ASN A 345 4.83 -23.92 42.51
CA ASN A 345 4.62 -25.12 41.72
C ASN A 345 5.39 -26.32 42.29
N ALA A 346 6.66 -26.14 42.62
CA ALA A 346 7.50 -27.17 43.26
C ALA A 346 6.89 -27.69 44.57
N VAL A 347 6.47 -26.79 45.47
CA VAL A 347 5.91 -27.16 46.78
C VAL A 347 4.55 -27.82 46.64
N ARG A 348 3.63 -27.22 45.83
CA ARG A 348 2.25 -27.70 45.76
C ARG A 348 2.09 -28.94 44.91
N HIS A 349 2.73 -28.96 43.74
CA HIS A 349 2.56 -30.03 42.76
C HIS A 349 3.68 -31.06 42.81
N GLY A 350 4.91 -30.61 43.00
CA GLY A 350 6.07 -31.50 43.19
C GLY A 350 6.15 -32.14 44.57
N ARG A 351 5.48 -31.55 45.58
CA ARG A 351 5.64 -31.91 47.00
C ARG A 351 7.14 -31.85 47.44
N ALA A 352 7.83 -30.86 46.88
CA ALA A 352 9.24 -30.67 47.17
C ALA A 352 9.51 -30.29 48.62
N GLY A 353 10.52 -30.90 49.19
CA GLY A 353 11.10 -30.48 50.46
C GLY A 353 12.26 -29.52 50.29
N THR A 354 12.95 -29.60 49.16
CA THR A 354 14.08 -28.74 48.80
C THR A 354 13.89 -28.07 47.46
N VAL A 355 14.16 -26.77 47.40
CA VAL A 355 14.21 -25.99 46.13
C VAL A 355 15.58 -25.32 46.02
N ARG A 356 16.21 -25.47 44.85
CA ARG A 356 17.50 -24.88 44.52
C ARG A 356 17.31 -23.80 43.46
N LEU A 357 17.76 -22.59 43.73
CA LEU A 357 17.74 -21.46 42.82
C LEU A 357 19.14 -21.21 42.29
N GLY A 358 19.28 -21.11 40.95
CA GLY A 358 20.58 -20.89 40.31
C GLY A 358 20.47 -20.00 39.08
N ALA A 359 21.63 -19.61 38.57
CA ALA A 359 21.71 -18.90 37.28
C ALA A 359 22.97 -19.32 36.52
N HIS A 360 22.86 -19.41 35.21
CA HIS A 360 23.96 -19.66 34.29
C HIS A 360 23.83 -18.88 33.00
N ALA A 361 24.95 -18.74 32.28
CA ALA A 361 24.94 -18.15 30.97
C ALA A 361 24.22 -19.07 29.97
N GLY A 362 23.29 -18.50 29.20
CA GLY A 362 22.65 -19.16 28.06
C GLY A 362 23.42 -18.93 26.75
N THR A 363 22.81 -19.27 25.64
CA THR A 363 23.34 -18.96 24.31
C THR A 363 23.18 -17.46 24.02
N ASP A 364 24.11 -16.88 23.22
CA ASP A 364 24.04 -15.51 22.73
C ASP A 364 23.87 -14.40 23.80
N GLY A 365 24.43 -14.63 25.00
CA GLY A 365 24.38 -13.64 26.08
C GLY A 365 23.09 -13.64 26.89
N GLU A 366 22.27 -14.67 26.77
CA GLU A 366 21.12 -14.90 27.64
C GLU A 366 21.53 -15.17 29.06
N VAL A 367 20.71 -14.75 30.02
CA VAL A 367 20.79 -15.19 31.42
C VAL A 367 19.69 -16.22 31.65
N VAL A 368 20.07 -17.42 32.11
CA VAL A 368 19.11 -18.48 32.44
C VAL A 368 19.01 -18.62 33.95
N LEU A 369 17.84 -18.25 34.50
CA LEU A 369 17.49 -18.50 35.89
C LEU A 369 16.90 -19.91 36.03
N THR A 370 17.31 -20.68 37.03
CA THR A 370 16.81 -22.05 37.26
C THR A 370 16.15 -22.18 38.62
N VAL A 371 15.08 -22.94 38.65
CA VAL A 371 14.41 -23.42 39.85
C VAL A 371 14.35 -24.93 39.74
N ASP A 372 15.13 -25.61 40.57
CA ASP A 372 15.23 -27.09 40.66
C ASP A 372 14.55 -27.56 41.92
N ASP A 373 13.65 -28.54 41.81
CA ASP A 373 13.00 -29.17 42.96
C ASP A 373 13.41 -30.65 43.10
N ASP A 374 13.16 -31.22 44.29
CA ASP A 374 13.34 -32.63 44.62
C ASP A 374 12.02 -33.42 44.58
N GLY A 375 11.01 -32.89 43.92
CA GLY A 375 9.65 -33.42 43.88
C GLY A 375 9.44 -34.56 42.89
N SER A 376 8.17 -34.82 42.57
CA SER A 376 7.77 -35.94 41.72
C SER A 376 8.14 -35.76 40.22
N GLY A 377 8.64 -34.59 39.82
CA GLY A 377 8.93 -34.29 38.42
C GLY A 377 7.69 -34.22 37.50
N LEU A 378 7.93 -34.16 36.19
CA LEU A 378 6.89 -34.10 35.18
C LEU A 378 7.28 -34.94 33.94
N PRO A 379 6.39 -35.79 33.39
CA PRO A 379 6.63 -36.53 32.16
C PRO A 379 7.06 -35.61 31.00
N ALA A 380 8.00 -36.09 30.18
CA ALA A 380 8.59 -35.25 29.12
C ALA A 380 7.57 -34.80 28.05
N ASP A 381 6.56 -35.64 27.75
CA ASP A 381 5.47 -35.39 26.81
C ASP A 381 4.46 -34.35 27.31
N GLU A 382 4.42 -34.07 28.60
CA GLU A 382 3.53 -33.06 29.20
C GLU A 382 4.18 -31.66 29.35
N ARG A 383 5.53 -31.57 29.28
CA ARG A 383 6.31 -30.37 29.66
C ARG A 383 5.93 -29.13 28.83
N GLU A 384 5.68 -29.29 27.55
CA GLU A 384 5.27 -28.18 26.70
C GLU A 384 3.83 -27.76 26.98
N ALA A 385 2.94 -28.74 27.15
CA ALA A 385 1.52 -28.46 27.35
C ALA A 385 1.22 -27.71 28.67
N VAL A 386 1.95 -28.02 29.78
CA VAL A 386 1.71 -27.38 31.09
C VAL A 386 2.17 -25.93 31.18
N LEU A 387 2.88 -25.41 30.18
CA LEU A 387 3.17 -23.99 30.03
C LEU A 387 1.94 -23.20 29.51
N GLY A 388 0.92 -23.92 29.00
CA GLY A 388 -0.34 -23.33 28.60
C GLY A 388 -1.21 -22.89 29.77
N ARG A 389 -2.10 -21.92 29.53
CA ARG A 389 -3.05 -21.41 30.53
C ARG A 389 -4.08 -22.50 30.89
N PHE A 390 -4.32 -22.75 32.20
CA PHE A 390 -5.27 -23.73 32.74
C PHE A 390 -4.93 -25.21 32.43
N VAL A 391 -3.71 -25.47 31.97
CA VAL A 391 -3.24 -26.84 31.73
C VAL A 391 -2.58 -27.41 33.00
N ARG A 392 -2.91 -28.67 33.31
CA ARG A 392 -2.36 -29.38 34.50
C ARG A 392 -1.74 -30.68 34.05
N GLY A 393 -0.57 -31.00 34.61
CA GLY A 393 0.08 -32.26 34.40
C GLY A 393 -0.64 -33.41 35.12
N SER A 394 -0.42 -34.63 34.67
CA SER A 394 -0.98 -35.86 35.24
C SER A 394 -0.48 -36.18 36.67
N THR A 395 0.70 -35.70 37.00
CA THR A 395 1.33 -35.87 38.35
C THR A 395 0.89 -34.81 39.36
N ALA A 396 0.01 -33.85 38.97
CA ALA A 396 -0.44 -32.77 39.86
C ALA A 396 -1.23 -33.32 41.04
N GLY A 397 -0.57 -33.49 42.18
CA GLY A 397 -1.13 -34.11 43.39
C GLY A 397 -2.06 -33.19 44.21
N ALA A 398 -2.08 -31.89 43.95
CA ALA A 398 -2.92 -30.91 44.65
C ALA A 398 -3.81 -30.09 43.70
N PRO A 399 -4.97 -29.64 44.16
CA PRO A 399 -5.85 -28.75 43.36
C PRO A 399 -5.15 -27.41 43.09
N GLY A 400 -5.06 -27.02 41.83
CA GLY A 400 -4.44 -25.77 41.35
C GLY A 400 -5.12 -25.25 40.11
N SER A 401 -5.00 -23.94 39.83
CA SER A 401 -5.62 -23.27 38.68
C SER A 401 -4.95 -23.56 37.32
N GLY A 402 -3.77 -24.19 37.29
CA GLY A 402 -3.00 -24.37 36.07
C GLY A 402 -2.48 -23.05 35.44
N LEU A 403 -2.35 -21.99 36.27
CA LEU A 403 -1.90 -20.65 35.79
C LEU A 403 -0.46 -20.34 36.16
N GLY A 404 0.13 -21.07 37.18
CA GLY A 404 1.47 -20.74 37.71
C GLY A 404 2.59 -20.80 36.65
N LEU A 405 2.72 -21.91 35.92
CA LEU A 405 3.72 -22.05 34.87
C LEU A 405 3.44 -21.17 33.64
N ALA A 406 2.16 -20.91 33.34
CA ALA A 406 1.79 -19.97 32.31
C ALA A 406 2.23 -18.52 32.63
N LEU A 407 2.18 -18.11 33.91
CA LEU A 407 2.72 -16.84 34.38
C LEU A 407 4.24 -16.77 34.22
N VAL A 408 4.95 -17.87 34.54
CA VAL A 408 6.40 -17.95 34.32
C VAL A 408 6.72 -17.78 32.82
N ALA A 409 6.00 -18.49 31.95
CA ALA A 409 6.18 -18.40 30.50
C ALA A 409 5.87 -17.00 29.97
N GLN A 410 4.82 -16.34 30.44
CA GLN A 410 4.46 -14.98 30.06
C GLN A 410 5.57 -13.97 30.46
N GLN A 411 6.12 -14.09 31.69
CA GLN A 411 7.19 -13.22 32.14
C GLN A 411 8.48 -13.42 31.32
N ALA A 412 8.83 -14.66 30.97
CA ALA A 412 9.94 -14.92 30.07
C ALA A 412 9.75 -14.23 28.71
N ALA A 413 8.57 -14.41 28.11
CA ALA A 413 8.25 -13.83 26.82
C ALA A 413 8.30 -12.29 26.81
N ARG A 414 7.87 -11.63 27.92
CA ARG A 414 7.98 -10.16 28.10
C ARG A 414 9.42 -9.66 28.07
N HIS A 415 10.36 -10.48 28.54
CA HIS A 415 11.78 -10.15 28.54
C HIS A 415 12.52 -10.71 27.32
N GLY A 416 11.79 -11.04 26.23
CA GLY A 416 12.35 -11.55 24.99
C GLY A 416 12.97 -12.94 25.09
N GLY A 417 12.62 -13.68 26.13
CA GLY A 417 13.14 -15.00 26.43
C GLY A 417 12.11 -16.12 26.34
N ARG A 418 12.42 -17.25 26.98
CA ARG A 418 11.58 -18.46 26.96
C ARG A 418 11.69 -19.26 28.25
N VAL A 419 10.72 -20.13 28.50
CA VAL A 419 10.74 -21.14 29.55
C VAL A 419 11.00 -22.53 28.98
N ALA A 420 11.81 -23.30 29.63
CA ALA A 420 12.00 -24.71 29.36
C ALA A 420 11.84 -25.53 30.65
N LEU A 421 11.23 -26.70 30.53
CA LEU A 421 11.09 -27.66 31.65
C LEU A 421 11.95 -28.86 31.36
N GLY A 422 12.66 -29.33 32.40
CA GLY A 422 13.59 -30.48 32.33
C GLY A 422 13.62 -31.27 33.65
N ASP A 423 14.44 -32.32 33.68
CA ASP A 423 14.72 -33.06 34.91
C ASP A 423 15.69 -32.25 35.78
N ALA A 424 15.37 -32.08 37.05
CA ALA A 424 16.27 -31.45 38.00
C ALA A 424 17.38 -32.44 38.40
N PRO A 425 18.61 -31.97 38.64
CA PRO A 425 19.67 -32.81 39.23
C PRO A 425 19.30 -33.40 40.59
N THR A 426 18.36 -32.76 41.25
CA THR A 426 17.79 -33.18 42.55
C THR A 426 16.75 -34.30 42.43
N GLY A 427 16.37 -34.69 41.21
CA GLY A 427 15.40 -35.77 40.93
C GLY A 427 13.99 -35.32 40.61
N GLY A 428 13.68 -34.04 40.77
CA GLY A 428 12.35 -33.46 40.45
C GLY A 428 12.31 -32.70 39.12
N LEU A 429 11.61 -31.55 39.10
CA LEU A 429 11.45 -30.69 37.93
C LEU A 429 12.45 -29.54 37.96
N ARG A 430 13.08 -29.29 36.82
CA ARG A 430 13.83 -28.06 36.54
C ARG A 430 12.92 -27.09 35.72
N VAL A 431 12.72 -25.89 36.23
CA VAL A 431 12.14 -24.77 35.51
C VAL A 431 13.27 -23.82 35.12
N SER A 432 13.55 -23.67 33.83
CA SER A 432 14.60 -22.79 33.31
C SER A 432 13.91 -21.57 32.62
N LEU A 433 14.21 -20.39 33.16
CA LEU A 433 13.73 -19.10 32.65
C LEU A 433 14.86 -18.40 31.93
N ALA A 434 14.94 -18.53 30.61
CA ALA A 434 15.89 -17.80 29.80
C ALA A 434 15.39 -16.38 29.58
N LEU A 435 16.24 -15.40 29.83
CA LEU A 435 15.98 -13.97 29.59
C LEU A 435 16.82 -13.52 28.40
N GLY A 436 16.23 -12.77 27.48
CA GLY A 436 16.93 -12.28 26.30
C GLY A 436 18.18 -11.45 26.66
N PRO A 437 19.18 -11.37 25.77
CA PRO A 437 20.37 -10.58 25.99
C PRO A 437 20.02 -9.11 26.20
N ASP A 438 20.79 -8.41 27.03
CA ASP A 438 20.69 -6.96 27.20
C ASP A 438 20.99 -6.27 25.85
N ARG A 439 19.97 -6.00 25.06
CA ARG A 439 20.10 -5.17 23.86
C ARG A 439 20.11 -3.73 24.32
N ALA A 440 21.27 -3.28 24.83
CA ALA A 440 21.54 -1.86 24.91
C ALA A 440 21.45 -1.29 23.50
N GLY A 441 20.35 -0.53 23.25
CA GLY A 441 20.08 0.15 22.01
C GLY A 441 21.04 1.30 21.71
#